data_dd461b35a7642e060ad9a9f34b06b358
#
_entry.id   dd461b35a7642e060ad9a9f34b06b358
#
_cell.length_a   1.000
_cell.length_b   1.000
_cell.length_c   1.000
_cell.angle_alpha   90.00
_cell.angle_beta   90.00
_cell.angle_gamma   90.00
#
_symmetry.space_group_name_H-M   'P 1'
#
loop_
_entity.id
_entity.type
_entity.pdbx_description
1 polymer ?
#
loop_
_entity_poly.entity_id
_entity_poly.type
_entity_poly.pdbx_seq_one_letter_code
_entity_poly.pdbx_strand_id
1 'polypeptide(L)'
;MKASINGELFRAKAENIKQLGWRELYEEETQTKDTIKAGNIPVKGKEYPVGTISMTEGTTNPPGRYTEGTLIDQMDKKGLGTVATRADIIDKLFNSYLLEKKGNEIHITSKGKQLLELVPEDLKKAELTADWEKKLTAISKGKQNDQKFMKEISDYTQALINDIKTSDGKFRHDNVTRHRCPECGKFLLEVNGKHGKRLVCQDRTCGYKKTISRVTNARCPVC
;
A
#
# COMPACT_ATOMS: atom_id res chain seq x y z
N MET A 1 6.72 -16.37 -26.60
CA MET A 1 7.73 -17.07 -27.40
C MET A 1 9.10 -16.83 -26.77
N LYS A 2 9.99 -17.80 -26.84
CA LYS A 2 11.38 -17.69 -26.37
C LYS A 2 12.29 -18.13 -27.51
N ALA A 3 13.37 -17.39 -27.75
CA ALA A 3 14.40 -17.71 -28.73
C ALA A 3 15.76 -17.58 -28.06
N SER A 4 16.71 -18.42 -28.43
CA SER A 4 18.12 -18.28 -28.02
C SER A 4 18.93 -17.93 -29.26
N ILE A 5 19.69 -16.84 -29.19
CA ILE A 5 20.53 -16.35 -30.27
C ILE A 5 21.91 -16.12 -29.69
N ASN A 6 22.90 -16.84 -30.17
CA ASN A 6 24.30 -16.73 -29.70
C ASN A 6 24.45 -16.85 -28.17
N GLY A 7 23.68 -17.76 -27.53
CA GLY A 7 23.70 -17.98 -26.09
C GLY A 7 22.79 -17.05 -25.26
N GLU A 8 22.32 -15.95 -25.82
CA GLU A 8 21.43 -15.00 -25.15
C GLU A 8 19.95 -15.37 -25.33
N LEU A 9 19.13 -15.17 -24.30
CA LEU A 9 17.73 -15.54 -24.25
C LEU A 9 16.82 -14.35 -24.55
N PHE A 10 16.21 -14.36 -25.73
CA PHE A 10 15.20 -13.38 -26.13
C PHE A 10 13.79 -13.86 -25.81
N ARG A 11 12.93 -12.95 -25.35
CA ARG A 11 11.52 -13.22 -25.08
C ARG A 11 10.64 -12.24 -25.83
N ALA A 12 9.64 -12.75 -26.53
CA ALA A 12 8.60 -11.94 -27.13
C ALA A 12 7.22 -12.39 -26.63
N LYS A 13 6.33 -11.44 -26.38
CA LYS A 13 4.91 -11.67 -26.11
C LYS A 13 4.12 -11.10 -27.28
N ALA A 14 3.16 -11.85 -27.77
CA ALA A 14 2.18 -11.40 -28.75
C ALA A 14 0.80 -11.83 -28.26
N GLU A 15 -0.16 -10.91 -28.33
CA GLU A 15 -1.58 -11.20 -28.09
C GLU A 15 -2.30 -11.23 -29.43
N ASN A 16 -3.05 -12.29 -29.67
CA ASN A 16 -3.92 -12.40 -30.83
C ASN A 16 -5.37 -12.49 -30.36
N ILE A 17 -6.12 -11.42 -30.57
CA ILE A 17 -7.53 -11.35 -30.24
C ILE A 17 -8.29 -12.09 -31.36
N LYS A 18 -8.80 -13.28 -31.06
CA LYS A 18 -9.62 -14.06 -31.99
C LYS A 18 -11.04 -13.54 -32.11
N GLN A 19 -11.59 -13.01 -31.02
CA GLN A 19 -12.95 -12.46 -30.98
C GLN A 19 -12.97 -11.34 -29.93
N LEU A 20 -13.44 -10.18 -30.31
CA LEU A 20 -13.48 -8.98 -29.47
C LEU A 20 -14.39 -9.13 -28.25
N GLY A 21 -15.52 -9.88 -28.41
CA GLY A 21 -16.46 -10.08 -27.32
C GLY A 21 -16.98 -8.75 -26.77
N TRP A 22 -16.98 -8.59 -25.45
CA TRP A 22 -17.44 -7.37 -24.81
C TRP A 22 -16.60 -6.11 -25.16
N ARG A 23 -15.38 -6.26 -25.64
CA ARG A 23 -14.53 -5.14 -26.08
C ARG A 23 -15.09 -4.43 -27.33
N GLU A 24 -15.96 -5.10 -28.10
CA GLU A 24 -16.63 -4.52 -29.26
C GLU A 24 -17.53 -3.35 -28.88
N LEU A 25 -18.00 -3.29 -27.63
CA LEU A 25 -18.83 -2.21 -27.08
C LEU A 25 -18.02 -0.99 -26.61
N TYR A 26 -16.69 -1.13 -26.47
CA TYR A 26 -15.79 -0.10 -25.94
C TYR A 26 -14.64 0.17 -26.91
N GLU A 27 -14.95 0.37 -28.20
CA GLU A 27 -13.96 0.78 -29.20
C GLU A 27 -13.43 2.18 -28.87
N GLU A 28 -12.52 2.26 -27.92
CA GLU A 28 -11.49 3.28 -27.89
C GLU A 28 -10.19 2.67 -28.37
N GLU A 29 -9.59 3.31 -29.39
CA GLU A 29 -8.34 2.93 -30.05
C GLU A 29 -7.19 2.76 -29.06
N THR A 30 -7.09 1.63 -28.39
CA THR A 30 -5.84 1.20 -27.77
C THR A 30 -4.94 0.59 -28.84
N GLN A 31 -4.41 1.41 -29.72
CA GLN A 31 -3.23 1.08 -30.50
C GLN A 31 -2.04 1.00 -29.53
N THR A 32 -1.87 -0.15 -28.89
CA THR A 32 -0.61 -0.50 -28.25
C THR A 32 0.44 -0.63 -29.34
N LYS A 33 1.37 0.33 -29.37
CA LYS A 33 2.42 0.48 -30.40
C LYS A 33 3.36 -0.74 -30.55
N ASP A 34 3.26 -1.76 -29.73
CA ASP A 34 4.16 -2.90 -29.67
C ASP A 34 3.51 -4.26 -29.92
N THR A 35 2.32 -4.29 -30.51
CA THR A 35 1.67 -5.56 -30.85
C THR A 35 2.22 -6.11 -32.18
N ILE A 36 2.99 -7.19 -32.08
CA ILE A 36 3.38 -7.97 -33.29
C ILE A 36 2.11 -8.48 -33.94
N LYS A 37 1.84 -8.01 -35.18
CA LYS A 37 0.69 -8.50 -35.96
C LYS A 37 0.79 -10.01 -36.14
N ALA A 38 -0.32 -10.71 -35.98
CA ALA A 38 -0.38 -12.18 -35.98
C ALA A 38 0.28 -12.88 -37.19
N GLY A 39 0.45 -12.17 -38.32
CA GLY A 39 1.12 -12.68 -39.50
C GLY A 39 2.66 -12.79 -39.41
N ASN A 40 3.28 -12.18 -38.40
CA ASN A 40 4.73 -12.11 -38.27
C ASN A 40 5.29 -12.94 -37.12
N ILE A 41 4.53 -13.94 -36.64
CA ILE A 41 5.01 -14.81 -35.56
C ILE A 41 6.06 -15.78 -36.15
N PRO A 42 7.32 -15.73 -35.67
CA PRO A 42 8.36 -16.62 -36.14
C PRO A 42 8.02 -18.09 -35.88
N VAL A 43 8.24 -18.90 -36.87
CA VAL A 43 8.01 -20.36 -36.82
C VAL A 43 9.30 -21.07 -36.42
N LYS A 44 9.22 -22.07 -35.55
CA LYS A 44 10.38 -22.84 -35.10
C LYS A 44 11.07 -23.53 -36.29
N GLY A 45 12.39 -23.35 -36.40
CA GLY A 45 13.21 -23.99 -37.45
C GLY A 45 13.29 -23.20 -38.76
N LYS A 46 12.61 -22.07 -38.89
CA LYS A 46 12.71 -21.20 -40.04
C LYS A 46 13.76 -20.10 -39.78
N GLU A 47 14.63 -19.89 -40.76
CA GLU A 47 15.61 -18.79 -40.71
C GLU A 47 14.96 -17.48 -41.14
N TYR A 48 15.32 -16.43 -40.40
CA TYR A 48 14.83 -15.06 -40.65
C TYR A 48 16.02 -14.11 -40.79
N PRO A 49 16.07 -13.31 -41.85
CA PRO A 49 17.13 -12.31 -41.99
C PRO A 49 16.98 -11.26 -40.89
N VAL A 50 18.09 -10.90 -40.24
CA VAL A 50 18.15 -9.79 -39.31
C VAL A 50 18.33 -8.50 -40.11
N GLY A 51 17.33 -7.62 -40.09
CA GLY A 51 17.39 -6.35 -40.78
C GLY A 51 18.20 -5.31 -40.00
N THR A 52 17.53 -4.58 -39.12
CA THR A 52 18.17 -3.52 -38.34
C THR A 52 18.21 -3.92 -36.87
N ILE A 53 19.37 -3.76 -36.24
CA ILE A 53 19.53 -3.91 -34.79
C ILE A 53 19.74 -2.51 -34.24
N SER A 54 18.88 -2.08 -33.32
CA SER A 54 19.04 -0.83 -32.56
C SER A 54 19.17 -1.13 -31.08
N MET A 55 20.09 -0.47 -30.42
CA MET A 55 20.23 -0.48 -28.97
C MET A 55 19.69 0.83 -28.41
N THR A 56 18.78 0.75 -27.45
CA THR A 56 18.28 1.92 -26.75
C THR A 56 18.62 1.79 -25.27
N GLU A 57 19.16 2.86 -24.73
CA GLU A 57 19.39 2.98 -23.30
C GLU A 57 18.12 3.51 -22.63
N GLY A 58 17.79 2.92 -21.48
CA GLY A 58 16.63 3.34 -20.69
C GLY A 58 16.89 3.10 -19.20
N THR A 59 16.29 3.92 -18.35
CA THR A 59 16.29 3.71 -16.91
C THR A 59 15.04 2.95 -16.50
N THR A 60 15.21 1.99 -15.61
CA THR A 60 14.06 1.29 -15.01
C THR A 60 13.31 2.24 -14.08
N ASN A 61 12.01 2.34 -14.27
CA ASN A 61 11.15 3.07 -13.34
C ASN A 61 10.77 2.17 -12.16
N PRO A 62 10.63 2.75 -10.95
CA PRO A 62 10.07 2.00 -9.83
C PRO A 62 8.65 1.53 -10.16
N PRO A 63 8.17 0.42 -9.55
CA PRO A 63 6.79 -0.02 -9.72
C PRO A 63 5.82 1.09 -9.28
N GLY A 64 4.68 1.18 -9.96
CA GLY A 64 3.62 2.12 -9.61
C GLY A 64 3.12 1.90 -8.17
N ARG A 65 2.59 2.95 -7.57
CA ARG A 65 2.00 2.86 -6.23
C ARG A 65 0.71 2.05 -6.27
N TYR A 66 0.33 1.52 -5.12
CA TYR A 66 -0.92 0.79 -5.00
C TYR A 66 -2.12 1.72 -5.09
N THR A 67 -3.16 1.25 -5.75
CA THR A 67 -4.54 1.72 -5.61
C THR A 67 -5.25 0.83 -4.58
N GLU A 68 -6.45 1.20 -4.14
CA GLU A 68 -7.23 0.36 -3.21
C GLU A 68 -7.45 -1.06 -3.77
N GLY A 69 -7.86 -1.16 -5.05
CA GLY A 69 -8.06 -2.44 -5.71
C GLY A 69 -6.78 -3.29 -5.78
N THR A 70 -5.67 -2.69 -6.24
CA THR A 70 -4.40 -3.43 -6.32
C THR A 70 -3.82 -3.79 -4.96
N LEU A 71 -4.11 -3.02 -3.91
CA LEU A 71 -3.74 -3.35 -2.54
C LEU A 71 -4.54 -4.55 -2.03
N ILE A 72 -5.86 -4.60 -2.27
CA ILE A 72 -6.72 -5.74 -1.94
C ILE A 72 -6.20 -7.01 -2.64
N ASP A 73 -5.85 -6.92 -3.92
CA ASP A 73 -5.27 -8.05 -4.67
C ASP A 73 -3.95 -8.55 -4.06
N GLN A 74 -3.11 -7.63 -3.58
CA GLN A 74 -1.86 -8.01 -2.92
C GLN A 74 -2.11 -8.63 -1.53
N MET A 75 -3.10 -8.12 -0.79
CA MET A 75 -3.51 -8.72 0.49
C MET A 75 -4.00 -10.16 0.28
N ASP A 76 -4.79 -10.39 -0.79
CA ASP A 76 -5.25 -11.73 -1.15
C ASP A 76 -4.10 -12.68 -1.46
N LYS A 77 -3.21 -12.28 -2.35
CA LYS A 77 -2.03 -13.08 -2.75
C LYS A 77 -1.12 -13.42 -1.57
N LYS A 78 -1.05 -12.55 -0.58
CA LYS A 78 -0.24 -12.74 0.64
C LYS A 78 -1.00 -13.39 1.79
N GLY A 79 -2.29 -13.71 1.62
CA GLY A 79 -3.13 -14.32 2.66
C GLY A 79 -3.37 -13.40 3.86
N LEU A 80 -3.48 -12.09 3.63
CA LEU A 80 -3.75 -11.10 4.66
C LEU A 80 -5.25 -10.81 4.74
N GLY A 81 -5.84 -11.08 5.89
CA GLY A 81 -7.26 -10.90 6.14
C GLY A 81 -8.17 -11.76 5.26
N THR A 82 -9.44 -11.73 5.53
CA THR A 82 -10.47 -12.42 4.76
C THR A 82 -11.06 -11.50 3.68
N VAL A 83 -11.75 -12.06 2.71
CA VAL A 83 -12.45 -11.27 1.66
C VAL A 83 -13.34 -10.19 2.28
N ALA A 84 -14.05 -10.51 3.37
CA ALA A 84 -14.98 -9.59 4.03
C ALA A 84 -14.27 -8.47 4.81
N THR A 85 -13.02 -8.68 5.26
CA THR A 85 -12.34 -7.75 6.19
C THR A 85 -11.32 -6.85 5.52
N ARG A 86 -10.85 -7.16 4.31
CA ARG A 86 -9.77 -6.41 3.65
C ARG A 86 -10.10 -4.94 3.41
N ALA A 87 -11.31 -4.66 2.93
CA ALA A 87 -11.76 -3.29 2.72
C ALA A 87 -11.79 -2.50 4.04
N ASP A 88 -12.37 -3.08 5.09
CA ASP A 88 -12.44 -2.46 6.42
C ASP A 88 -11.05 -2.20 7.03
N ILE A 89 -10.08 -3.07 6.76
CA ILE A 89 -8.69 -2.86 7.20
C ILE A 89 -8.10 -1.63 6.53
N ILE A 90 -8.28 -1.49 5.21
CA ILE A 90 -7.79 -0.33 4.44
C ILE A 90 -8.46 0.94 4.94
N ASP A 91 -9.78 0.94 5.14
CA ASP A 91 -10.51 2.08 5.68
C ASP A 91 -10.04 2.48 7.08
N LYS A 92 -9.74 1.51 7.95
CA LYS A 92 -9.16 1.78 9.27
C LYS A 92 -7.79 2.45 9.17
N LEU A 93 -6.96 2.06 8.20
CA LEU A 93 -5.64 2.68 7.97
C LEU A 93 -5.79 4.14 7.52
N PHE A 94 -6.75 4.46 6.64
CA PHE A 94 -7.08 5.84 6.27
C PHE A 94 -7.65 6.63 7.44
N ASN A 95 -8.62 6.08 8.15
CA ASN A 95 -9.26 6.74 9.30
C ASN A 95 -8.27 6.99 10.45
N SER A 96 -7.23 6.17 10.58
CA SER A 96 -6.15 6.35 11.56
C SER A 96 -5.06 7.31 11.07
N TYR A 97 -5.19 7.88 9.87
CA TYR A 97 -4.18 8.73 9.23
C TYR A 97 -2.80 8.07 9.11
N LEU A 98 -2.77 6.77 8.88
CA LEU A 98 -1.54 6.02 8.56
C LEU A 98 -1.30 5.99 7.06
N LEU A 99 -2.37 6.01 6.29
CA LEU A 99 -2.39 6.14 4.84
C LEU A 99 -3.15 7.40 4.41
N GLU A 100 -2.78 7.94 3.27
CA GLU A 100 -3.48 9.03 2.58
C GLU A 100 -3.67 8.67 1.11
N LYS A 101 -4.71 9.24 0.48
CA LYS A 101 -5.00 9.07 -0.93
C LYS A 101 -4.62 10.33 -1.69
N LYS A 102 -3.84 10.18 -2.76
CA LYS A 102 -3.49 11.25 -3.70
C LYS A 102 -3.95 10.83 -5.10
N GLY A 103 -5.07 11.37 -5.56
CA GLY A 103 -5.76 10.85 -6.73
C GLY A 103 -6.22 9.41 -6.47
N ASN A 104 -5.81 8.46 -7.30
CA ASN A 104 -6.10 7.03 -7.12
C ASN A 104 -5.01 6.26 -6.38
N GLU A 105 -3.89 6.90 -6.07
CA GLU A 105 -2.74 6.26 -5.45
C GLU A 105 -2.79 6.34 -3.92
N ILE A 106 -2.34 5.27 -3.27
CA ILE A 106 -2.18 5.19 -1.83
C ILE A 106 -0.76 5.59 -1.44
N HIS A 107 -0.67 6.52 -0.50
CA HIS A 107 0.58 6.99 0.06
C HIS A 107 0.62 6.72 1.56
N ILE A 108 1.78 6.31 2.06
CA ILE A 108 2.02 6.23 3.49
C ILE A 108 2.27 7.64 4.04
N THR A 109 1.62 7.99 5.14
CA THR A 109 1.84 9.25 5.83
C THR A 109 3.13 9.22 6.64
N SER A 110 3.59 10.38 7.10
CA SER A 110 4.70 10.48 8.03
C SER A 110 4.44 9.72 9.33
N LYS A 111 3.21 9.80 9.86
CA LYS A 111 2.77 9.01 11.02
C LYS A 111 2.89 7.50 10.76
N GLY A 112 2.47 7.04 9.56
CA GLY A 112 2.58 5.65 9.17
C GLY A 112 4.03 5.17 9.07
N LYS A 113 4.93 6.00 8.52
CA LYS A 113 6.37 5.68 8.45
C LYS A 113 7.00 5.55 9.83
N GLN A 114 6.75 6.52 10.71
CA GLN A 114 7.26 6.47 12.08
C GLN A 114 6.73 5.25 12.86
N LEU A 115 5.45 4.90 12.67
CA LEU A 115 4.91 3.68 13.27
C LEU A 115 5.68 2.44 12.79
N LEU A 116 5.95 2.35 11.48
CA LEU A 116 6.74 1.23 10.95
C LEU A 116 8.18 1.20 11.46
N GLU A 117 8.79 2.35 11.73
CA GLU A 117 10.14 2.43 12.32
C GLU A 117 10.16 1.94 13.77
N LEU A 118 9.08 2.19 14.53
CA LEU A 118 8.97 1.83 15.94
C LEU A 118 8.52 0.39 16.18
N VAL A 119 7.82 -0.20 15.22
CA VAL A 119 7.27 -1.56 15.32
C VAL A 119 8.39 -2.59 15.08
N PRO A 120 8.49 -3.66 15.91
CA PRO A 120 9.41 -4.77 15.70
C PRO A 120 9.32 -5.37 14.29
N GLU A 121 10.45 -5.85 13.78
CA GLU A 121 10.58 -6.35 12.40
C GLU A 121 9.60 -7.48 12.06
N ASP A 122 9.30 -8.35 13.03
CA ASP A 122 8.40 -9.48 12.80
C ASP A 122 6.97 -9.04 12.51
N LEU A 123 6.49 -7.96 13.14
CA LEU A 123 5.17 -7.39 12.87
C LEU A 123 5.07 -6.69 11.50
N LYS A 124 6.19 -6.37 10.86
CA LYS A 124 6.23 -5.79 9.52
C LYS A 124 6.09 -6.84 8.42
N LYS A 125 6.29 -8.12 8.77
CA LYS A 125 6.25 -9.24 7.82
C LYS A 125 4.82 -9.72 7.60
N ALA A 126 4.41 -9.81 6.34
CA ALA A 126 3.10 -10.35 5.98
C ALA A 126 2.95 -11.83 6.36
N GLU A 127 4.07 -12.55 6.40
CA GLU A 127 4.15 -13.99 6.66
C GLU A 127 3.61 -14.35 8.06
N LEU A 128 3.86 -13.51 9.07
CA LEU A 128 3.36 -13.73 10.43
C LEU A 128 1.82 -13.79 10.45
N THR A 129 1.18 -12.78 9.84
CA THR A 129 -0.29 -12.73 9.77
C THR A 129 -0.84 -13.87 8.91
N ALA A 130 -0.20 -14.18 7.79
CA ALA A 130 -0.59 -15.28 6.92
C ALA A 130 -0.51 -16.65 7.62
N ASP A 131 0.48 -16.85 8.48
CA ASP A 131 0.60 -18.08 9.29
C ASP A 131 -0.50 -18.17 10.34
N TRP A 132 -0.86 -17.07 10.98
CA TRP A 132 -1.98 -17.04 11.91
C TRP A 132 -3.31 -17.35 11.21
N GLU A 133 -3.56 -16.78 10.05
CA GLU A 133 -4.76 -17.08 9.24
C GLU A 133 -4.83 -18.56 8.82
N LYS A 134 -3.69 -19.16 8.48
CA LYS A 134 -3.61 -20.61 8.21
C LYS A 134 -3.92 -21.46 9.45
N LYS A 135 -3.38 -21.08 10.62
CA LYS A 135 -3.66 -21.76 11.89
C LYS A 135 -5.14 -21.64 12.26
N LEU A 136 -5.74 -20.44 12.12
CA LEU A 136 -7.18 -20.24 12.35
C LEU A 136 -8.04 -21.09 11.42
N THR A 137 -7.66 -21.16 10.15
CA THR A 137 -8.33 -22.05 9.17
C THR A 137 -8.18 -23.53 9.55
N ALA A 138 -7.03 -23.93 10.09
CA ALA A 138 -6.83 -25.31 10.56
C ALA A 138 -7.68 -25.63 11.80
N ILE A 139 -7.83 -24.68 12.71
CA ILE A 139 -8.71 -24.80 13.89
C ILE A 139 -10.17 -24.94 13.46
N SER A 140 -10.64 -24.10 12.53
CA SER A 140 -12.02 -24.17 12.02
C SER A 140 -12.36 -25.52 11.37
N LYS A 141 -11.34 -26.21 10.83
CA LYS A 141 -11.45 -27.57 10.25
C LYS A 141 -11.20 -28.69 11.26
N GLY A 142 -11.06 -28.39 12.55
CA GLY A 142 -10.79 -29.36 13.60
C GLY A 142 -9.39 -30.03 13.52
N LYS A 143 -8.45 -29.47 12.74
CA LYS A 143 -7.11 -30.03 12.54
C LYS A 143 -6.07 -29.53 13.54
N GLN A 144 -6.37 -28.49 14.29
CA GLN A 144 -5.48 -27.88 15.28
C GLN A 144 -6.23 -27.50 16.54
N ASN A 145 -5.55 -27.58 17.69
CA ASN A 145 -6.12 -27.20 18.97
C ASN A 145 -6.10 -25.68 19.16
N ASP A 146 -7.24 -25.10 19.51
CA ASP A 146 -7.47 -23.68 19.75
C ASP A 146 -6.72 -23.18 20.98
N GLN A 147 -6.70 -23.92 22.09
CA GLN A 147 -6.03 -23.53 23.32
C GLN A 147 -4.52 -23.40 23.14
N LYS A 148 -3.92 -24.30 22.35
CA LYS A 148 -2.49 -24.21 22.00
C LYS A 148 -2.20 -22.95 21.21
N PHE A 149 -3.03 -22.63 20.24
CA PHE A 149 -2.91 -21.42 19.43
C PHE A 149 -3.06 -20.14 20.27
N MET A 150 -4.05 -20.11 21.18
CA MET A 150 -4.27 -18.97 22.09
C MET A 150 -3.07 -18.76 23.02
N LYS A 151 -2.47 -19.84 23.52
CA LYS A 151 -1.26 -19.75 24.33
C LYS A 151 -0.08 -19.19 23.53
N GLU A 152 0.15 -19.69 22.31
CA GLU A 152 1.22 -19.20 21.43
C GLU A 152 1.09 -17.68 21.18
N ILE A 153 -0.12 -17.19 20.89
CA ILE A 153 -0.38 -15.75 20.69
C ILE A 153 -0.16 -14.95 21.96
N SER A 154 -0.61 -15.47 23.10
CA SER A 154 -0.44 -14.81 24.40
C SER A 154 1.05 -14.66 24.76
N ASP A 155 1.81 -15.73 24.62
CA ASP A 155 3.25 -15.75 24.90
C ASP A 155 4.01 -14.80 23.95
N TYR A 156 3.68 -14.83 22.66
CA TYR A 156 4.23 -13.90 21.67
C TYR A 156 3.91 -12.44 22.00
N THR A 157 2.65 -12.16 22.36
CA THR A 157 2.22 -10.79 22.69
C THR A 157 2.95 -10.28 23.94
N GLN A 158 3.14 -11.12 24.95
CA GLN A 158 3.88 -10.77 26.17
C GLN A 158 5.35 -10.44 25.87
N ALA A 159 6.01 -11.24 25.03
CA ALA A 159 7.38 -11.00 24.60
C ALA A 159 7.46 -9.65 23.83
N LEU A 160 6.55 -9.43 22.89
CA LEU A 160 6.48 -8.21 22.10
C LEU A 160 6.29 -6.95 22.96
N ILE A 161 5.41 -7.01 23.98
CA ILE A 161 5.20 -5.89 24.91
C ILE A 161 6.49 -5.59 25.68
N ASN A 162 7.23 -6.61 26.10
CA ASN A 162 8.49 -6.41 26.80
C ASN A 162 9.54 -5.76 25.88
N ASP A 163 9.66 -6.21 24.64
CA ASP A 163 10.58 -5.64 23.66
C ASP A 163 10.25 -4.17 23.37
N ILE A 164 8.98 -3.83 23.20
CA ILE A 164 8.56 -2.44 22.99
C ILE A 164 8.84 -1.57 24.22
N LYS A 165 8.63 -2.08 25.44
CA LYS A 165 8.91 -1.33 26.68
C LYS A 165 10.39 -1.06 26.89
N THR A 166 11.26 -1.95 26.43
CA THR A 166 12.72 -1.81 26.54
C THR A 166 13.34 -1.02 25.40
N SER A 167 12.57 -0.78 24.31
CA SER A 167 13.04 0.00 23.16
C SER A 167 13.12 1.49 23.48
N ASP A 168 14.19 2.16 23.01
CA ASP A 168 14.38 3.62 23.15
C ASP A 168 13.60 4.44 22.10
N GLY A 169 12.78 3.81 21.31
CA GLY A 169 12.03 4.43 20.23
C GLY A 169 11.02 5.47 20.76
N LYS A 170 11.11 6.71 20.25
CA LYS A 170 10.20 7.80 20.61
C LYS A 170 9.45 8.27 19.37
N PHE A 171 8.12 8.28 19.45
CA PHE A 171 7.29 8.88 18.43
C PHE A 171 7.48 10.40 18.40
N ARG A 172 7.75 10.95 17.20
CA ARG A 172 7.88 12.39 16.99
C ARG A 172 6.69 12.88 16.16
N HIS A 173 6.01 13.90 16.63
CA HIS A 173 4.93 14.52 15.87
C HIS A 173 5.50 15.38 14.74
N ASP A 174 5.18 15.09 13.48
CA ASP A 174 5.64 15.87 12.33
C ASP A 174 4.90 17.18 12.16
N ASN A 175 3.73 17.27 12.78
CA ASN A 175 2.88 18.47 12.76
C ASN A 175 3.16 19.42 13.93
N VAL A 176 4.34 19.33 14.54
CA VAL A 176 4.78 20.26 15.58
C VAL A 176 4.98 21.65 14.96
N THR A 177 4.29 22.63 15.51
CA THR A 177 4.46 24.02 15.11
C THR A 177 5.51 24.72 15.97
N ARG A 178 5.96 25.90 15.54
CA ARG A 178 6.85 26.75 16.36
C ARG A 178 6.11 27.45 17.49
N HIS A 179 4.80 27.36 17.54
CA HIS A 179 3.98 27.99 18.57
C HIS A 179 4.00 27.18 19.87
N ARG A 180 4.12 27.88 20.97
CA ARG A 180 4.07 27.29 22.31
C ARG A 180 2.67 27.40 22.89
N CYS A 181 2.29 26.41 23.67
CA CYS A 181 1.03 26.42 24.42
C CYS A 181 1.08 27.50 25.49
N PRO A 182 0.09 28.39 25.59
CA PRO A 182 0.06 29.44 26.62
C PRO A 182 -0.14 28.88 28.03
N GLU A 183 -0.68 27.68 28.18
CA GLU A 183 -0.97 27.06 29.47
C GLU A 183 0.21 26.25 30.05
N CYS A 184 0.91 25.47 29.19
CA CYS A 184 1.96 24.55 29.67
C CYS A 184 3.33 24.77 29.01
N GLY A 185 3.47 25.71 28.07
CA GLY A 185 4.74 26.02 27.40
C GLY A 185 5.22 24.98 26.38
N LYS A 186 4.58 23.79 26.27
CA LYS A 186 4.92 22.78 25.28
C LYS A 186 4.52 23.23 23.88
N PHE A 187 5.09 22.59 22.85
CA PHE A 187 4.76 22.94 21.47
C PHE A 187 3.32 22.55 21.11
N LEU A 188 2.73 23.32 20.19
CA LEU A 188 1.42 23.05 19.62
C LEU A 188 1.56 22.23 18.34
N LEU A 189 0.60 21.34 18.12
CA LEU A 189 0.45 20.52 16.93
C LEU A 189 -0.61 21.13 16.02
N GLU A 190 -0.33 21.24 14.74
CA GLU A 190 -1.33 21.60 13.74
C GLU A 190 -2.11 20.35 13.31
N VAL A 191 -3.42 20.35 13.50
CA VAL A 191 -4.31 19.24 13.20
C VAL A 191 -5.39 19.70 12.25
N ASN A 192 -5.60 18.94 11.15
CA ASN A 192 -6.69 19.15 10.23
C ASN A 192 -7.93 18.41 10.76
N GLY A 193 -8.99 19.15 11.11
CA GLY A 193 -10.27 18.61 11.53
C GLY A 193 -11.35 18.81 10.48
N LYS A 194 -12.52 18.19 10.66
CA LYS A 194 -13.70 18.34 9.76
C LYS A 194 -14.11 19.82 9.55
N HIS A 195 -13.82 20.69 10.51
CA HIS A 195 -14.22 22.10 10.50
C HIS A 195 -13.06 23.07 10.29
N GLY A 196 -11.91 22.60 9.80
CA GLY A 196 -10.73 23.41 9.53
C GLY A 196 -9.52 23.05 10.37
N LYS A 197 -8.48 23.87 10.27
CA LYS A 197 -7.21 23.67 10.96
C LYS A 197 -7.27 24.14 12.40
N ARG A 198 -6.67 23.38 13.31
CA ARG A 198 -6.60 23.67 14.75
C ARG A 198 -5.17 23.48 15.25
N LEU A 199 -4.80 24.28 16.23
CA LEU A 199 -3.64 24.04 17.08
C LEU A 199 -4.10 23.30 18.34
N VAL A 200 -3.42 22.22 18.67
CA VAL A 200 -3.70 21.39 19.84
C VAL A 200 -2.42 21.25 20.63
N CYS A 201 -2.49 21.31 21.95
CA CYS A 201 -1.31 21.07 22.77
C CYS A 201 -0.77 19.65 22.57
N GLN A 202 0.56 19.51 22.51
CA GLN A 202 1.24 18.23 22.45
C GLN A 202 0.95 17.37 23.69
N ASP A 203 0.73 18.03 24.83
CA ASP A 203 0.34 17.38 26.06
C ASP A 203 -1.18 17.17 26.09
N ARG A 204 -1.57 15.90 26.10
CA ARG A 204 -2.98 15.49 26.15
C ARG A 204 -3.69 15.90 27.44
N THR A 205 -2.92 16.05 28.54
CA THR A 205 -3.47 16.44 29.84
C THR A 205 -3.79 17.92 29.90
N CYS A 206 -3.06 18.75 29.14
CA CYS A 206 -3.28 20.21 29.09
C CYS A 206 -4.60 20.61 28.42
N GLY A 207 -5.03 19.85 27.40
CA GLY A 207 -6.31 20.08 26.74
C GLY A 207 -6.44 21.32 25.87
N TYR A 208 -5.43 22.19 25.80
CA TYR A 208 -5.48 23.45 25.04
C TYR A 208 -5.71 23.21 23.54
N LYS A 209 -6.68 23.93 22.96
CA LYS A 209 -7.05 23.88 21.55
C LYS A 209 -7.36 25.27 21.02
N LYS A 210 -6.80 25.66 19.87
CA LYS A 210 -7.09 26.91 19.17
C LYS A 210 -7.43 26.64 17.71
N THR A 211 -8.54 27.16 17.21
CA THR A 211 -8.90 27.08 15.80
C THR A 211 -8.13 28.14 15.00
N ILE A 212 -7.46 27.73 13.91
CA ILE A 212 -6.71 28.65 13.03
C ILE A 212 -7.59 29.08 11.86
N SER A 213 -8.26 28.11 11.24
CA SER A 213 -9.16 28.35 10.11
C SER A 213 -10.43 27.53 10.25
N ARG A 214 -11.53 28.03 9.71
CA ARG A 214 -12.79 27.29 9.63
C ARG A 214 -13.11 26.98 8.18
N VAL A 215 -13.53 25.75 7.90
CA VAL A 215 -14.15 25.42 6.62
C VAL A 215 -15.61 25.85 6.71
N THR A 216 -16.03 26.73 5.82
CA THR A 216 -17.42 27.19 5.71
C THR A 216 -17.97 26.75 4.34
N ASN A 217 -19.26 26.52 4.26
CA ASN A 217 -19.96 26.27 3.00
C ASN A 217 -20.33 27.58 2.29
N ALA A 218 -19.85 28.71 2.77
CA ALA A 218 -20.10 29.99 2.14
C ALA A 218 -19.36 30.07 0.80
N ARG A 219 -20.05 30.55 -0.24
CA ARG A 219 -19.44 30.84 -1.54
C ARG A 219 -18.54 32.07 -1.40
N CYS A 220 -17.45 32.11 -2.15
CA CYS A 220 -16.61 33.28 -2.25
C CYS A 220 -17.45 34.46 -2.76
N PRO A 221 -17.43 35.64 -2.09
CA PRO A 221 -18.19 36.79 -2.56
C PRO A 221 -17.64 37.41 -3.84
N VAL A 222 -16.46 36.99 -4.30
CA VAL A 222 -15.77 37.52 -5.49
C VAL A 222 -15.90 36.59 -6.70
N CYS A 223 -16.05 35.27 -6.48
CA CYS A 223 -16.25 34.24 -7.50
C CYS A 223 -17.38 33.26 -7.12
#